data_874055fea365408a74802d7fec4e6d30
#
_entry.id   874055fea365408a74802d7fec4e6d30
#
_cell.length_a   1.000
_cell.length_b   1.000
_cell.length_c   1.000
_cell.angle_alpha   90.00
_cell.angle_beta   90.00
_cell.angle_gamma   90.00
#
_symmetry.space_group_name_H-M   'P 1'
#
loop_
_entity.id
_entity.type
_entity.pdbx_description
1 polymer ?
#
loop_
_entity_poly.entity_id
_entity_poly.type
_entity_poly.pdbx_seq_one_letter_code
_entity_poly.pdbx_strand_id
1 'polypeptide(L)'
;MPLTLTLPDWVASVAHPGMVVAEDDDRMRLAIRLARENVRHDTGGPFGAAVFERHTGRVVGLGVNGVLRLNSSLVHAEVMALADAQSRLGSFTLAAEGMPAHDLFSSCAPCAMCLGATMWSGVKRLVCAAAQEDAEALGFDEGPVFAESYAHLVRRGIEVIPELLRDEARAVFALYRERGGPIYNG
;
A
#
# COMPACT_ATOMS: atom_id res chain seq x y z
N MET A 1 12.06 20.18 13.19
CA MET A 1 12.79 19.00 12.72
C MET A 1 12.21 18.59 11.39
N PRO A 2 12.99 18.15 10.40
CA PRO A 2 12.43 17.65 9.15
C PRO A 2 11.69 16.32 9.42
N LEU A 3 10.53 16.14 8.81
CA LEU A 3 9.82 14.86 8.80
C LEU A 3 10.64 13.88 7.96
N THR A 4 11.10 12.80 8.56
CA THR A 4 11.78 11.72 7.83
C THR A 4 10.85 10.52 7.76
N LEU A 5 10.50 10.11 6.55
CA LEU A 5 9.71 8.90 6.31
C LEU A 5 10.64 7.69 6.39
N THR A 6 10.51 6.91 7.43
CA THR A 6 11.33 5.70 7.64
C THR A 6 10.45 4.47 7.76
N LEU A 7 10.91 3.38 7.15
CA LEU A 7 10.33 2.06 7.38
C LEU A 7 10.91 1.46 8.68
N PRO A 8 10.16 0.58 9.37
CA PRO A 8 10.71 -0.20 10.48
C PRO A 8 11.84 -1.13 10.00
N ASP A 9 12.85 -1.37 10.85
CA ASP A 9 14.04 -2.17 10.50
C ASP A 9 13.69 -3.60 10.06
N TRP A 10 12.64 -4.19 10.63
CA TRP A 10 12.18 -5.54 10.28
C TRP A 10 11.75 -5.68 8.82
N VAL A 11 11.36 -4.59 8.13
CA VAL A 11 10.95 -4.62 6.72
C VAL A 11 12.05 -5.23 5.85
N ALA A 12 13.31 -4.92 6.14
CA ALA A 12 14.45 -5.44 5.39
C ALA A 12 14.59 -6.98 5.47
N SER A 13 14.02 -7.61 6.51
CA SER A 13 13.98 -9.07 6.65
C SER A 13 12.84 -9.73 5.85
N VAL A 14 11.82 -8.95 5.46
CA VAL A 14 10.67 -9.42 4.68
C VAL A 14 10.89 -9.21 3.19
N ALA A 15 11.35 -8.03 2.82
CA ALA A 15 11.61 -7.65 1.44
C ALA A 15 12.65 -6.54 1.36
N HIS A 16 13.31 -6.46 0.23
CA HIS A 16 14.26 -5.39 -0.08
C HIS A 16 14.10 -4.93 -1.54
N PRO A 17 14.45 -3.68 -1.85
CA PRO A 17 14.47 -3.18 -3.22
C PRO A 17 15.38 -4.03 -4.10
N GLY A 18 14.93 -4.28 -5.33
CA GLY A 18 15.61 -5.15 -6.27
C GLY A 18 15.21 -6.64 -6.18
N MET A 19 14.54 -7.08 -5.11
CA MET A 19 13.91 -8.41 -5.06
C MET A 19 12.94 -8.56 -6.23
N VAL A 20 12.90 -9.74 -6.86
CA VAL A 20 11.99 -10.05 -7.97
C VAL A 20 10.88 -10.97 -7.49
N VAL A 21 9.63 -10.59 -7.77
CA VAL A 21 8.42 -11.36 -7.49
C VAL A 21 7.62 -11.42 -8.79
N ALA A 22 7.57 -12.59 -9.42
CA ALA A 22 7.04 -12.73 -10.78
C ALA A 22 5.51 -12.61 -10.84
N GLU A 23 4.81 -13.39 -10.02
CA GLU A 23 3.37 -13.56 -10.10
C GLU A 23 2.60 -12.53 -9.25
N ASP A 24 1.44 -12.09 -9.74
CA ASP A 24 0.61 -11.10 -9.06
C ASP A 24 0.12 -11.57 -7.68
N ASP A 25 -0.21 -12.86 -7.55
CA ASP A 25 -0.58 -13.44 -6.26
C ASP A 25 0.56 -13.31 -5.23
N ASP A 26 1.80 -13.56 -5.64
CA ASP A 26 2.95 -13.46 -4.74
C ASP A 26 3.31 -12.00 -4.43
N ARG A 27 3.12 -11.08 -5.39
CA ARG A 27 3.22 -9.63 -5.16
C ARG A 27 2.20 -9.18 -4.12
N MET A 28 0.95 -9.65 -4.23
CA MET A 28 -0.08 -9.35 -3.26
C MET A 28 0.21 -10.00 -1.90
N ARG A 29 0.67 -11.24 -1.85
CA ARG A 29 1.11 -11.88 -0.59
C ARG A 29 2.23 -11.10 0.08
N LEU A 30 3.12 -10.45 -0.69
CA LEU A 30 4.14 -9.58 -0.11
C LEU A 30 3.51 -8.36 0.57
N ALA A 31 2.55 -7.68 -0.07
CA ALA A 31 1.84 -6.54 0.55
C ALA A 31 1.08 -6.97 1.82
N ILE A 32 0.37 -8.11 1.76
CA ILE A 32 -0.34 -8.69 2.91
C ILE A 32 0.64 -9.10 4.03
N ARG A 33 1.81 -9.65 3.68
CA ARG A 33 2.84 -10.00 4.66
C ARG A 33 3.40 -8.76 5.35
N LEU A 34 3.66 -7.68 4.62
CA LEU A 34 4.07 -6.40 5.21
C LEU A 34 3.03 -5.89 6.21
N ALA A 35 1.73 -5.94 5.87
CA ALA A 35 0.65 -5.59 6.78
C ALA A 35 0.65 -6.47 8.05
N ARG A 36 0.81 -7.78 7.88
CA ARG A 36 0.82 -8.75 8.99
C ARG A 36 2.01 -8.55 9.94
N GLU A 37 3.20 -8.37 9.39
CA GLU A 37 4.38 -8.13 10.22
C GLU A 37 4.33 -6.76 10.89
N ASN A 38 3.71 -5.74 10.27
CA ASN A 38 3.47 -4.44 10.90
C ASN A 38 2.63 -4.58 12.19
N VAL A 39 1.59 -5.43 12.14
CA VAL A 39 0.77 -5.78 13.31
C VAL A 39 1.57 -6.60 14.34
N ARG A 40 2.34 -7.60 13.90
CA ARG A 40 3.11 -8.49 14.80
C ARG A 40 4.20 -7.77 15.56
N HIS A 41 4.83 -6.79 14.94
CA HIS A 41 5.90 -5.98 15.52
C HIS A 41 5.39 -4.72 16.25
N ASP A 42 4.06 -4.53 16.33
CA ASP A 42 3.41 -3.36 16.96
C ASP A 42 3.95 -2.01 16.40
N THR A 43 4.25 -1.97 15.08
CA THR A 43 4.82 -0.78 14.43
C THR A 43 3.80 0.06 13.67
N GLY A 44 2.53 -0.37 13.59
CA GLY A 44 1.44 0.38 12.98
C GLY A 44 0.21 -0.45 12.69
N GLY A 45 -0.74 0.14 11.98
CA GLY A 45 -2.00 -0.50 11.59
C GLY A 45 -1.84 -1.63 10.56
N PRO A 46 -2.93 -2.37 10.27
CA PRO A 46 -2.92 -3.62 9.52
C PRO A 46 -2.84 -3.40 7.99
N PHE A 47 -1.99 -2.48 7.55
CA PHE A 47 -1.88 -2.10 6.14
C PHE A 47 -0.44 -2.16 5.65
N GLY A 48 -0.27 -2.74 4.47
CA GLY A 48 1.01 -2.88 3.77
C GLY A 48 0.84 -2.68 2.27
N ALA A 49 1.86 -2.14 1.63
CA ALA A 49 1.86 -1.91 0.19
C ALA A 49 3.26 -2.09 -0.41
N ALA A 50 3.31 -2.39 -1.69
CA ALA A 50 4.56 -2.47 -2.43
C ALA A 50 4.37 -1.97 -3.87
N VAL A 51 5.40 -1.32 -4.40
CA VAL A 51 5.47 -0.90 -5.79
C VAL A 51 6.41 -1.83 -6.54
N PHE A 52 5.95 -2.31 -7.69
CA PHE A 52 6.70 -3.20 -8.57
C PHE A 52 6.89 -2.59 -9.95
N GLU A 53 8.03 -2.83 -10.55
CA GLU A 53 8.18 -2.71 -12.00
C GLU A 53 7.36 -3.83 -12.66
N ARG A 54 6.41 -3.45 -13.52
CA ARG A 54 5.36 -4.35 -14.03
C ARG A 54 5.91 -5.63 -14.67
N HIS A 55 6.84 -5.48 -15.61
CA HIS A 55 7.29 -6.60 -16.45
C HIS A 55 8.33 -7.48 -15.78
N THR A 56 9.18 -6.92 -14.96
CA THR A 56 10.26 -7.67 -14.29
C THR A 56 9.83 -8.25 -12.95
N GLY A 57 8.79 -7.69 -12.33
CA GLY A 57 8.40 -8.00 -10.96
C GLY A 57 9.37 -7.47 -9.91
N ARG A 58 10.30 -6.59 -10.28
CA ARG A 58 11.27 -6.00 -9.36
C ARG A 58 10.57 -5.07 -8.37
N VAL A 59 10.81 -5.30 -7.09
CA VAL A 59 10.38 -4.41 -6.01
C VAL A 59 11.13 -3.08 -6.12
N VAL A 60 10.42 -1.97 -6.21
CA VAL A 60 10.99 -0.62 -6.28
C VAL A 60 10.62 0.25 -5.09
N GLY A 61 9.54 -0.06 -4.38
CA GLY A 61 9.15 0.63 -3.17
C GLY A 61 8.37 -0.26 -2.21
N LEU A 62 8.52 -0.02 -0.93
CA LEU A 62 7.85 -0.76 0.15
C LEU A 62 7.17 0.23 1.09
N GLY A 63 6.03 -0.16 1.67
CA GLY A 63 5.30 0.67 2.59
C GLY A 63 4.53 -0.14 3.62
N VAL A 64 4.51 0.36 4.85
CA VAL A 64 3.63 -0.09 5.93
C VAL A 64 3.02 1.11 6.62
N ASN A 65 1.83 0.95 7.18
CA ASN A 65 1.21 2.03 7.93
C ASN A 65 2.08 2.44 9.13
N GLY A 66 2.35 3.72 9.25
CA GLY A 66 3.19 4.29 10.29
C GLY A 66 2.58 5.50 10.99
N VAL A 67 1.25 5.69 10.88
CA VAL A 67 0.53 6.87 11.41
C VAL A 67 0.89 7.12 12.88
N LEU A 68 0.75 6.12 13.72
CA LEU A 68 1.07 6.25 15.15
C LEU A 68 2.56 6.37 15.41
N ARG A 69 3.37 5.57 14.73
CA ARG A 69 4.83 5.53 14.93
C ARG A 69 5.52 6.84 14.54
N LEU A 70 5.07 7.47 13.46
CA LEU A 70 5.65 8.73 12.94
C LEU A 70 4.83 9.96 13.32
N ASN A 71 3.73 9.78 14.08
CA ASN A 71 2.83 10.84 14.50
C ASN A 71 2.38 11.72 13.31
N SER A 72 1.93 11.08 12.25
CA SER A 72 1.50 11.75 11.02
C SER A 72 0.39 10.97 10.32
N SER A 73 -0.77 11.60 10.13
CA SER A 73 -1.92 11.01 9.43
C SER A 73 -1.64 10.70 7.94
N LEU A 74 -0.56 11.24 7.38
CA LEU A 74 -0.20 11.01 5.97
C LEU A 74 0.50 9.68 5.75
N VAL A 75 0.99 9.01 6.80
CA VAL A 75 1.89 7.85 6.69
C VAL A 75 1.09 6.56 6.56
N HIS A 76 0.25 6.48 5.53
CA HIS A 76 -0.40 5.26 5.10
C HIS A 76 0.56 4.37 4.29
N ALA A 77 0.27 3.08 4.20
CA ALA A 77 1.14 2.10 3.54
C ALA A 77 1.39 2.45 2.07
N GLU A 78 0.35 2.83 1.33
CA GLU A 78 0.43 3.20 -0.08
C GLU A 78 1.29 4.46 -0.28
N VAL A 79 1.07 5.49 0.56
CA VAL A 79 1.86 6.73 0.50
C VAL A 79 3.33 6.43 0.77
N MET A 80 3.62 5.57 1.76
CA MET A 80 4.98 5.14 2.07
C MET A 80 5.62 4.38 0.91
N ALA A 81 4.91 3.42 0.30
CA ALA A 81 5.43 2.65 -0.83
C ALA A 81 5.71 3.53 -2.06
N LEU A 82 4.81 4.47 -2.36
CA LEU A 82 4.98 5.42 -3.45
C LEU A 82 6.16 6.38 -3.20
N ALA A 83 6.25 6.93 -1.98
CA ALA A 83 7.33 7.82 -1.60
C ALA A 83 8.70 7.11 -1.62
N ASP A 84 8.79 5.87 -1.13
CA ASP A 84 10.00 5.05 -1.18
C ASP A 84 10.41 4.76 -2.63
N ALA A 85 9.47 4.37 -3.50
CA ALA A 85 9.73 4.12 -4.92
C ALA A 85 10.23 5.39 -5.64
N GLN A 86 9.54 6.52 -5.46
CA GLN A 86 9.90 7.80 -6.07
C GLN A 86 11.28 8.29 -5.61
N SER A 87 11.56 8.16 -4.32
CA SER A 87 12.85 8.52 -3.74
C SER A 87 14.00 7.69 -4.34
N ARG A 88 13.82 6.38 -4.43
CA ARG A 88 14.84 5.46 -5.00
C ARG A 88 15.07 5.68 -6.48
N LEU A 89 14.03 6.00 -7.23
CA LEU A 89 14.13 6.26 -8.67
C LEU A 89 14.55 7.71 -8.97
N GLY A 90 14.67 8.56 -7.95
CA GLY A 90 15.03 9.97 -8.11
C GLY A 90 14.03 10.77 -8.93
N SER A 91 12.73 10.41 -8.85
CA SER A 91 11.68 11.03 -9.64
C SER A 91 10.40 11.21 -8.81
N PHE A 92 9.74 12.36 -8.95
CA PHE A 92 8.44 12.63 -8.32
C PHE A 92 7.28 11.86 -8.97
N THR A 93 7.52 11.17 -10.08
CA THR A 93 6.52 10.37 -10.79
C THR A 93 7.11 9.02 -11.21
N LEU A 94 6.27 7.99 -11.22
CA LEU A 94 6.63 6.65 -11.67
C LEU A 94 6.31 6.44 -13.17
N ALA A 95 6.02 7.54 -13.89
CA ALA A 95 5.74 7.54 -15.33
C ALA A 95 6.57 8.57 -16.09
N ALA A 96 7.81 8.86 -15.62
CA ALA A 96 8.73 9.73 -16.36
C ALA A 96 9.11 9.07 -17.69
N GLU A 97 9.49 9.90 -18.66
CA GLU A 97 9.93 9.43 -19.98
C GLU A 97 11.07 8.41 -19.86
N GLY A 98 10.92 7.30 -20.56
CA GLY A 98 11.89 6.18 -20.52
C GLY A 98 11.76 5.26 -19.30
N MET A 99 10.91 5.57 -18.33
CA MET A 99 10.65 4.64 -17.20
C MET A 99 9.77 3.47 -17.62
N PRO A 100 10.02 2.27 -17.07
CA PRO A 100 9.11 1.14 -17.21
C PRO A 100 7.79 1.42 -16.49
N ALA A 101 6.73 0.70 -16.85
CA ALA A 101 5.46 0.77 -16.13
C ALA A 101 5.61 0.19 -14.71
N HIS A 102 4.96 0.85 -13.75
CA HIS A 102 4.95 0.44 -12.35
C HIS A 102 3.54 0.15 -11.88
N ASP A 103 3.41 -0.80 -10.97
CA ASP A 103 2.16 -1.23 -10.34
C ASP A 103 2.24 -1.04 -8.83
N LEU A 104 1.13 -0.59 -8.23
CA LEU A 104 0.95 -0.53 -6.78
C LEU A 104 0.08 -1.71 -6.34
N PHE A 105 0.60 -2.52 -5.42
CA PHE A 105 -0.14 -3.56 -4.71
C PHE A 105 -0.41 -3.07 -3.28
N SER A 106 -1.67 -3.05 -2.88
CA SER A 106 -2.10 -2.65 -1.53
C SER A 106 -2.88 -3.76 -0.86
N SER A 107 -2.58 -4.05 0.39
CA SER A 107 -3.28 -5.06 1.19
C SER A 107 -4.76 -4.72 1.46
N CYS A 108 -5.17 -3.48 1.19
CA CYS A 108 -6.55 -3.01 1.26
C CYS A 108 -6.84 -2.05 0.11
N ALA A 109 -8.11 -1.89 -0.24
CA ALA A 109 -8.58 -0.82 -1.10
C ALA A 109 -8.16 0.54 -0.51
N PRO A 110 -7.70 1.51 -1.33
CA PRO A 110 -7.18 2.76 -0.84
C PRO A 110 -8.28 3.67 -0.28
N CYS A 111 -8.02 4.33 0.84
CA CYS A 111 -8.83 5.44 1.34
C CYS A 111 -8.77 6.65 0.37
N ALA A 112 -9.59 7.68 0.62
CA ALA A 112 -9.65 8.87 -0.23
C ALA A 112 -8.29 9.56 -0.44
N MET A 113 -7.45 9.62 0.59
CA MET A 113 -6.09 10.17 0.50
C MET A 113 -5.18 9.32 -0.39
N CYS A 114 -5.16 8.00 -0.17
CA CYS A 114 -4.30 7.07 -0.92
C CYS A 114 -4.74 6.93 -2.37
N LEU A 115 -6.04 7.01 -2.64
CA LEU A 115 -6.58 7.03 -4.00
C LEU A 115 -6.08 8.28 -4.78
N GLY A 116 -6.08 9.44 -4.13
CA GLY A 116 -5.49 10.66 -4.69
C GLY A 116 -3.98 10.52 -4.92
N ALA A 117 -3.25 9.96 -3.95
CA ALA A 117 -1.81 9.70 -4.09
C ALA A 117 -1.51 8.75 -5.27
N THR A 118 -2.29 7.67 -5.41
CA THR A 118 -2.21 6.72 -6.53
C THR A 118 -2.40 7.43 -7.88
N MET A 119 -3.40 8.29 -7.98
CA MET A 119 -3.72 9.05 -9.19
C MET A 119 -2.56 9.92 -9.67
N TRP A 120 -1.80 10.53 -8.74
CA TRP A 120 -0.69 11.44 -9.04
C TRP A 120 0.66 10.73 -9.16
N SER A 121 0.79 9.50 -8.66
CA SER A 121 2.06 8.78 -8.58
C SER A 121 2.66 8.40 -9.94
N GLY A 122 1.81 8.21 -10.96
CA GLY A 122 2.22 7.72 -12.26
C GLY A 122 2.18 6.19 -12.42
N VAL A 123 1.72 5.43 -11.42
CA VAL A 123 1.51 3.99 -11.57
C VAL A 123 0.49 3.70 -12.68
N LYS A 124 0.60 2.53 -13.30
CA LYS A 124 -0.27 2.10 -14.39
C LYS A 124 -1.29 1.05 -13.95
N ARG A 125 -1.12 0.49 -12.76
CA ARG A 125 -2.05 -0.48 -12.19
C ARG A 125 -2.11 -0.32 -10.67
N LEU A 126 -3.32 -0.45 -10.13
CA LEU A 126 -3.61 -0.56 -8.70
C LEU A 126 -4.25 -1.92 -8.46
N VAL A 127 -3.62 -2.75 -7.64
CA VAL A 127 -4.13 -4.06 -7.24
C VAL A 127 -4.41 -4.04 -5.74
N CYS A 128 -5.63 -4.36 -5.33
CA CYS A 128 -6.09 -4.31 -3.94
C CYS A 128 -6.49 -5.70 -3.45
N ALA A 129 -6.25 -5.99 -2.17
CA ALA A 129 -6.67 -7.25 -1.55
C ALA A 129 -7.98 -7.10 -0.78
N ALA A 130 -7.98 -6.61 0.45
CA ALA A 130 -9.21 -6.35 1.20
C ALA A 130 -10.03 -5.24 0.54
N ALA A 131 -11.35 -5.32 0.66
CA ALA A 131 -12.25 -4.26 0.22
C ALA A 131 -12.32 -3.14 1.26
N GLN A 132 -12.86 -1.97 0.88
CA GLN A 132 -13.07 -0.83 1.78
C GLN A 132 -13.95 -1.23 2.98
N GLU A 133 -15.02 -1.97 2.73
CA GLU A 133 -15.97 -2.40 3.75
C GLU A 133 -15.32 -3.31 4.81
N ASP A 134 -14.23 -4.01 4.47
CA ASP A 134 -13.49 -4.84 5.42
C ASP A 134 -12.73 -3.98 6.44
N ALA A 135 -12.17 -2.84 6.04
CA ALA A 135 -11.53 -1.88 6.92
C ALA A 135 -12.55 -1.10 7.76
N GLU A 136 -13.67 -0.69 7.14
CA GLU A 136 -14.78 -0.01 7.83
C GLU A 136 -15.43 -0.93 8.90
N ALA A 137 -15.56 -2.22 8.63
CA ALA A 137 -16.04 -3.20 9.61
C ALA A 137 -15.11 -3.37 10.83
N LEU A 138 -13.85 -2.96 10.70
CA LEU A 138 -12.89 -2.90 11.80
C LEU A 138 -12.99 -1.57 12.58
N GLY A 139 -13.58 -0.53 11.98
CA GLY A 139 -13.81 0.79 12.55
C GLY A 139 -12.95 1.91 11.92
N PHE A 140 -12.19 1.62 10.88
CA PHE A 140 -11.45 2.66 10.16
C PHE A 140 -12.40 3.49 9.27
N ASP A 141 -12.13 4.80 9.17
CA ASP A 141 -12.80 5.69 8.22
C ASP A 141 -11.95 5.79 6.94
N GLU A 142 -12.48 5.35 5.83
CA GLU A 142 -11.82 5.40 4.52
C GLU A 142 -12.13 6.68 3.74
N GLY A 143 -13.01 7.53 4.27
CA GLY A 143 -13.45 8.78 3.65
C GLY A 143 -14.31 8.57 2.40
N PRO A 144 -14.58 9.64 1.63
CA PRO A 144 -15.50 9.61 0.50
C PRO A 144 -14.86 8.95 -0.74
N VAL A 145 -14.82 7.63 -0.76
CA VAL A 145 -14.41 6.83 -1.93
C VAL A 145 -15.65 6.21 -2.55
N PHE A 146 -15.87 6.48 -3.84
CA PHE A 146 -17.05 6.05 -4.59
C PHE A 146 -16.64 5.22 -5.80
N ALA A 147 -17.59 4.50 -6.41
CA ALA A 147 -17.35 3.76 -7.65
C ALA A 147 -16.82 4.67 -8.78
N GLU A 148 -17.30 5.92 -8.84
CA GLU A 148 -16.86 6.95 -9.78
C GLU A 148 -15.39 7.33 -9.59
N SER A 149 -14.86 7.22 -8.37
CA SER A 149 -13.45 7.49 -8.06
C SER A 149 -12.55 6.47 -8.75
N TYR A 150 -12.91 5.19 -8.72
CA TYR A 150 -12.21 4.13 -9.45
C TYR A 150 -12.38 4.27 -10.97
N ALA A 151 -13.59 4.60 -11.44
CA ALA A 151 -13.82 4.91 -12.85
C ALA A 151 -12.96 6.09 -13.34
N HIS A 152 -12.65 7.06 -12.45
CA HIS A 152 -11.74 8.15 -12.77
C HIS A 152 -10.30 7.66 -12.96
N LEU A 153 -9.81 6.74 -12.11
CA LEU A 153 -8.49 6.12 -12.29
C LEU A 153 -8.39 5.41 -13.65
N VAL A 154 -9.41 4.62 -13.99
CA VAL A 154 -9.46 3.89 -15.27
C VAL A 154 -9.42 4.86 -16.47
N ARG A 155 -10.19 5.96 -16.44
CA ARG A 155 -10.13 7.01 -17.49
C ARG A 155 -8.75 7.66 -17.60
N ARG A 156 -7.95 7.66 -16.55
CA ARG A 156 -6.56 8.15 -16.54
C ARG A 156 -5.55 7.08 -16.97
N GLY A 157 -6.00 5.91 -17.37
CA GLY A 157 -5.15 4.81 -17.83
C GLY A 157 -4.51 4.01 -16.70
N ILE A 158 -5.09 4.06 -15.49
CA ILE A 158 -4.70 3.21 -14.36
C ILE A 158 -5.68 2.04 -14.29
N GLU A 159 -5.19 0.84 -14.56
CA GLU A 159 -5.94 -0.39 -14.39
C GLU A 159 -6.21 -0.65 -12.90
N VAL A 160 -7.42 -1.07 -12.54
CA VAL A 160 -7.79 -1.38 -11.15
C VAL A 160 -8.21 -2.83 -11.05
N ILE A 161 -7.54 -3.59 -10.20
CA ILE A 161 -7.84 -5.00 -9.89
C ILE A 161 -8.22 -5.07 -8.41
N PRO A 162 -9.50 -5.23 -8.09
CA PRO A 162 -9.96 -5.37 -6.72
C PRO A 162 -9.86 -6.82 -6.23
N GLU A 163 -9.84 -6.97 -4.90
CA GLU A 163 -10.11 -8.21 -4.15
C GLU A 163 -9.18 -9.41 -4.43
N LEU A 164 -7.97 -9.16 -4.90
CA LEU A 164 -6.97 -10.22 -5.07
C LEU A 164 -6.52 -10.75 -3.71
N LEU A 165 -6.80 -12.01 -3.41
CA LEU A 165 -6.50 -12.67 -2.12
C LEU A 165 -7.17 -12.00 -0.91
N ARG A 166 -8.42 -11.51 -1.08
CA ARG A 166 -9.18 -10.78 -0.06
C ARG A 166 -9.22 -11.50 1.29
N ASP A 167 -9.44 -12.81 1.32
CA ASP A 167 -9.52 -13.56 2.58
C ASP A 167 -8.19 -13.61 3.34
N GLU A 168 -7.05 -13.66 2.62
CA GLU A 168 -5.73 -13.59 3.24
C GLU A 168 -5.49 -12.22 3.89
N ALA A 169 -5.98 -11.13 3.27
CA ALA A 169 -5.89 -9.77 3.82
C ALA A 169 -6.83 -9.58 5.02
N ARG A 170 -8.07 -10.07 4.95
CA ARG A 170 -9.03 -10.05 6.07
C ARG A 170 -8.51 -10.76 7.31
N ALA A 171 -7.72 -11.82 7.14
CA ALA A 171 -7.08 -12.50 8.28
C ALA A 171 -6.09 -11.58 9.02
N VAL A 172 -5.51 -10.58 8.36
CA VAL A 172 -4.66 -9.58 9.03
C VAL A 172 -5.50 -8.62 9.88
N PHE A 173 -6.68 -8.25 9.41
CA PHE A 173 -7.64 -7.43 10.18
C PHE A 173 -8.14 -8.17 11.42
N ALA A 174 -8.43 -9.46 11.30
CA ALA A 174 -8.79 -10.31 12.46
C ALA A 174 -7.65 -10.33 13.49
N LEU A 175 -6.41 -10.55 13.07
CA LEU A 175 -5.23 -10.50 13.94
C LEU A 175 -5.08 -9.14 14.62
N TYR A 176 -5.28 -8.03 13.90
CA TYR A 176 -5.19 -6.68 14.46
C TYR A 176 -6.21 -6.44 15.56
N ARG A 177 -7.47 -6.86 15.32
CA ARG A 177 -8.55 -6.78 16.31
C ARG A 177 -8.27 -7.64 17.53
N GLU A 178 -7.81 -8.89 17.36
CA GLU A 178 -7.44 -9.80 18.46
C GLU A 178 -6.35 -9.22 19.35
N ARG A 179 -5.42 -8.44 18.77
CA ARG A 179 -4.35 -7.77 19.51
C ARG A 179 -4.78 -6.43 20.15
N GLY A 180 -6.03 -6.03 19.98
CA GLY A 180 -6.53 -4.75 20.50
C GLY A 180 -5.92 -3.53 19.80
N GLY A 181 -5.61 -3.65 18.53
CA GLY A 181 -5.00 -2.58 17.74
C GLY A 181 -5.88 -1.31 17.73
N PRO A 182 -5.31 -0.12 17.95
CA PRO A 182 -6.09 1.12 18.03
C PRO A 182 -6.61 1.58 16.67
N ILE A 183 -7.83 2.13 16.64
CA ILE A 183 -8.36 2.84 15.48
C ILE A 183 -7.94 4.31 15.60
N TYR A 184 -7.23 4.83 14.59
CA TYR A 184 -6.60 6.17 14.64
C TYR A 184 -7.18 7.18 13.65
N ASN A 185 -8.16 6.78 12.83
CA ASN A 185 -8.86 7.61 11.84
C ASN A 185 -10.36 7.29 11.75
N GLY A 186 -10.94 6.83 12.85
CA GLY A 186 -12.36 6.56 12.97
C GLY A 186 -13.11 7.67 13.68
#